data_83513ee87dd46bffe19af3456d18599b
#
_entry.id   83513ee87dd46bffe19af3456d18599b
#
_cell.length_a   1.000
_cell.length_b   1.000
_cell.length_c   1.000
_cell.angle_alpha   90.00
_cell.angle_beta   90.00
_cell.angle_gamma   90.00
#
_symmetry.space_group_name_H-M   'P 1'
#
loop_
_entity.id
_entity.type
_entity.pdbx_description
1 polymer ?
#
loop_
_entity_poly.entity_id
_entity_poly.type
_entity_poly.pdbx_seq_one_letter_code
_entity_poly.pdbx_strand_id
1 'polypeptide(L)'
;MKEKIPFCDFGEEKKTKITNKTRFYKHKGNFVWQGIKTERYKDKGSHWADVVRRVLVGKHNASARFHLRYFEILPGGYSSFEKHKHEHVAVGIRGKGKVICGKKCYELNFLDTVYIAPNTPHQLSNPFEGPFGFFCIVNAKRDKPKMIKKGSRIQGVKGSREIIQE
;
A
#
# COMPACT_ATOMS: atom_id res chain seq x y z
N MET A 1 10.58 -20.98 14.39
CA MET A 1 10.75 -19.84 15.33
C MET A 1 10.21 -18.59 14.64
N LYS A 2 9.18 -17.95 15.22
CA LYS A 2 8.66 -16.67 14.68
C LYS A 2 9.62 -15.56 15.12
N GLU A 3 10.38 -14.98 14.20
CA GLU A 3 11.15 -13.78 14.49
C GLU A 3 10.21 -12.66 14.94
N LYS A 4 10.34 -12.26 16.20
CA LYS A 4 9.67 -11.08 16.75
C LYS A 4 10.29 -9.84 16.10
N ILE A 5 9.53 -9.13 15.28
CA ILE A 5 9.90 -7.79 14.83
C ILE A 5 10.03 -6.91 16.08
N PRO A 6 11.17 -6.24 16.32
CA PRO A 6 11.35 -5.43 17.51
C PRO A 6 10.30 -4.32 17.54
N PHE A 7 9.62 -4.23 18.67
CA PHE A 7 8.64 -3.19 19.00
C PHE A 7 9.39 -1.85 19.08
N CYS A 8 9.27 -1.03 18.04
CA CYS A 8 9.84 0.31 18.07
C CYS A 8 8.98 1.21 18.95
N ASP A 9 9.61 1.72 19.99
CA ASP A 9 9.11 2.71 20.94
C ASP A 9 8.50 3.92 20.19
N PHE A 10 7.23 4.20 20.45
CA PHE A 10 6.50 5.33 19.87
C PHE A 10 6.79 6.58 20.70
N GLY A 11 8.00 7.13 20.55
CA GLY A 11 8.32 8.42 21.11
C GLY A 11 7.35 9.51 20.64
N GLU A 12 7.07 10.47 21.52
CA GLU A 12 6.14 11.60 21.37
C GLU A 12 6.06 12.18 19.96
N GLU A 13 4.83 12.39 19.46
CA GLU A 13 4.56 13.01 18.15
C GLU A 13 5.08 14.46 18.10
N LYS A 14 6.34 14.63 17.74
CA LYS A 14 6.81 15.95 17.30
C LYS A 14 6.04 16.31 16.03
N LYS A 15 5.16 17.31 16.12
CA LYS A 15 4.43 17.86 14.94
C LYS A 15 5.41 18.10 13.81
N THR A 16 5.32 17.31 12.74
CA THR A 16 6.23 17.41 11.61
C THR A 16 5.99 18.76 10.92
N LYS A 17 6.97 19.65 10.99
CA LYS A 17 6.87 20.99 10.39
C LYS A 17 6.69 20.87 8.89
N ILE A 18 5.59 21.43 8.37
CA ILE A 18 5.30 21.48 6.95
C ILE A 18 6.33 22.40 6.29
N THR A 19 7.01 21.94 5.23
CA THR A 19 8.05 22.72 4.56
C THR A 19 7.97 22.55 3.03
N ASN A 20 8.38 23.59 2.29
CA ASN A 20 8.55 23.56 0.83
C ASN A 20 10.00 23.28 0.41
N LYS A 21 10.84 22.81 1.31
CA LYS A 21 12.25 22.52 1.02
C LYS A 21 12.39 21.20 0.27
N THR A 22 13.30 21.16 -0.70
CA THR A 22 13.77 19.92 -1.31
C THR A 22 14.26 18.95 -0.25
N ARG A 23 13.90 17.67 -0.37
CA ARG A 23 14.31 16.61 0.56
C ARG A 23 14.86 15.44 -0.21
N PHE A 24 15.95 14.90 0.28
CA PHE A 24 16.51 13.64 -0.16
C PHE A 24 16.26 12.58 0.90
N TYR A 25 15.66 11.47 0.51
CA TYR A 25 15.37 10.34 1.39
C TYR A 25 16.32 9.19 1.07
N LYS A 26 17.42 9.08 1.84
CA LYS A 26 18.40 8.00 1.64
C LYS A 26 17.82 6.67 2.09
N HIS A 27 17.79 5.69 1.18
CA HIS A 27 17.44 4.31 1.51
C HIS A 27 18.54 3.67 2.35
N LYS A 28 18.16 2.97 3.42
CA LYS A 28 19.05 2.36 4.43
C LYS A 28 19.08 0.84 4.39
N GLY A 29 18.51 0.22 3.38
CA GLY A 29 18.26 -1.23 3.31
C GLY A 29 16.88 -1.59 3.87
N ASN A 30 16.41 -2.80 3.57
CA ASN A 30 15.12 -3.35 4.03
C ASN A 30 13.93 -2.40 3.87
N PHE A 31 13.93 -1.63 2.78
CA PHE A 31 12.88 -0.65 2.48
C PHE A 31 12.62 0.36 3.61
N VAL A 32 13.67 0.72 4.34
CA VAL A 32 13.69 1.78 5.35
C VAL A 32 14.41 3.01 4.79
N TRP A 33 13.86 4.20 5.02
CA TRP A 33 14.46 5.47 4.58
C TRP A 33 14.80 6.35 5.77
N GLN A 34 15.93 7.06 5.67
CA GLN A 34 16.40 7.96 6.71
C GLN A 34 15.34 9.04 7.01
N GLY A 35 14.99 9.20 8.28
CA GLY A 35 14.01 10.20 8.74
C GLY A 35 12.54 9.86 8.43
N ILE A 36 12.26 8.66 7.89
CA ILE A 36 10.90 8.20 7.62
C ILE A 36 10.49 7.19 8.69
N LYS A 37 9.38 7.47 9.38
CA LYS A 37 8.80 6.56 10.38
C LYS A 37 8.11 5.38 9.71
N THR A 38 8.21 4.21 10.33
CA THR A 38 7.37 3.05 10.01
C THR A 38 6.10 3.16 10.85
N GLU A 39 4.95 3.13 10.19
CA GLU A 39 3.65 3.21 10.83
C GLU A 39 2.88 1.91 10.57
N ARG A 40 2.12 1.41 11.54
CA ARG A 40 1.09 0.41 11.26
C ARG A 40 0.00 1.06 10.40
N TYR A 41 -0.44 0.35 9.39
CA TYR A 41 -1.53 0.85 8.55
C TYR A 41 -2.86 0.62 9.26
N LYS A 42 -3.43 1.67 9.88
CA LYS A 42 -4.67 1.67 10.66
C LYS A 42 -4.58 0.80 11.94
N ASP A 43 -4.63 1.41 13.09
CA ASP A 43 -4.43 0.75 14.39
C ASP A 43 -5.60 -0.13 14.87
N LYS A 44 -6.77 -0.06 14.23
CA LYS A 44 -7.98 -0.84 14.62
C LYS A 44 -8.84 -1.17 13.39
N GLY A 45 -9.23 -2.44 13.22
CA GLY A 45 -10.21 -2.87 12.23
C GLY A 45 -10.04 -4.33 11.81
N SER A 46 -11.15 -4.99 11.49
CA SER A 46 -11.22 -6.39 11.03
C SER A 46 -11.05 -6.54 9.51
N HIS A 47 -10.77 -5.45 8.78
CA HIS A 47 -10.82 -5.44 7.31
C HIS A 47 -9.45 -5.42 6.64
N TRP A 48 -8.36 -5.53 7.40
CA TRP A 48 -6.97 -5.54 6.95
C TRP A 48 -6.10 -6.23 8.02
N ALA A 49 -4.96 -6.76 7.64
CA ALA A 49 -4.03 -7.43 8.53
C ALA A 49 -2.58 -7.23 8.07
N ASP A 50 -1.67 -7.14 9.03
CA ASP A 50 -0.22 -7.21 8.85
C ASP A 50 0.35 -6.28 7.76
N VAL A 51 -0.11 -5.01 7.76
CA VAL A 51 0.32 -3.99 6.82
C VAL A 51 1.06 -2.88 7.54
N VAL A 52 2.26 -2.56 7.08
CA VAL A 52 3.01 -1.38 7.50
C VAL A 52 3.08 -0.33 6.40
N ARG A 53 3.26 0.93 6.79
CA ARG A 53 3.33 2.07 5.87
C ARG A 53 4.50 2.97 6.20
N ARG A 54 5.14 3.51 5.16
CA ARG A 54 6.15 4.58 5.25
C ARG A 54 5.78 5.67 4.25
N VAL A 55 5.65 6.91 4.71
CA VAL A 55 5.24 8.05 3.88
C VAL A 55 6.47 8.84 3.48
N LEU A 56 6.92 8.71 2.24
CA LEU A 56 8.08 9.44 1.70
C LEU A 56 7.68 10.87 1.31
N VAL A 57 6.64 11.01 0.49
CA VAL A 57 6.06 12.31 0.13
C VAL A 57 4.64 12.34 0.67
N GLY A 58 4.29 13.36 1.44
CA GLY A 58 3.01 13.43 2.11
C GLY A 58 2.68 14.82 2.64
N LYS A 59 1.83 14.91 3.64
CA LYS A 59 1.37 16.20 4.22
C LYS A 59 2.50 17.09 4.76
N HIS A 60 3.66 16.53 5.06
CA HIS A 60 4.85 17.28 5.49
C HIS A 60 5.57 18.01 4.33
N ASN A 61 5.18 17.74 3.08
CA ASN A 61 5.67 18.40 1.87
C ASN A 61 4.56 19.35 1.40
N ALA A 62 4.62 20.63 1.75
CA ALA A 62 3.50 21.57 1.58
C ALA A 62 3.03 21.75 0.13
N SER A 63 3.96 21.66 -0.84
CA SER A 63 3.68 21.85 -2.27
C SER A 63 3.31 20.56 -3.01
N ALA A 64 3.38 19.39 -2.35
CA ALA A 64 3.14 18.12 -3.01
C ALA A 64 1.66 17.96 -3.39
N ARG A 65 1.39 17.72 -4.68
CA ARG A 65 0.05 17.42 -5.21
C ARG A 65 -0.27 15.93 -5.17
N PHE A 66 0.70 15.10 -4.86
CA PHE A 66 0.57 13.65 -4.68
C PHE A 66 1.26 13.21 -3.39
N HIS A 67 0.92 12.01 -2.93
CA HIS A 67 1.66 11.31 -1.88
C HIS A 67 2.36 10.10 -2.48
N LEU A 68 3.62 9.87 -2.09
CA LEU A 68 4.36 8.65 -2.33
C LEU A 68 4.50 7.90 -1.02
N ARG A 69 3.96 6.69 -0.97
CA ARG A 69 3.96 5.85 0.21
C ARG A 69 4.51 4.48 -0.15
N TYR A 70 5.33 3.93 0.71
CA TYR A 70 5.68 2.52 0.69
C TYR A 70 4.75 1.77 1.63
N PHE A 71 4.19 0.69 1.14
CA PHE A 71 3.47 -0.29 1.93
C PHE A 71 4.18 -1.63 1.88
N GLU A 72 4.12 -2.37 2.98
CA GLU A 72 4.58 -3.74 3.06
C GLU A 72 3.50 -4.59 3.72
N ILE A 73 3.15 -5.68 3.07
CA ILE A 73 2.16 -6.65 3.53
C ILE A 73 2.92 -7.93 3.87
N LEU A 74 2.85 -8.36 5.12
CA LEU A 74 3.45 -9.62 5.56
C LEU A 74 2.65 -10.83 5.04
N PRO A 75 3.23 -12.05 5.05
CA PRO A 75 2.55 -13.28 4.65
C PRO A 75 1.18 -13.44 5.30
N GLY A 76 0.16 -13.73 4.48
CA GLY A 76 -1.24 -13.82 4.92
C GLY A 76 -1.96 -12.48 5.11
N GLY A 77 -1.23 -11.35 5.05
CA GLY A 77 -1.78 -10.02 5.23
C GLY A 77 -2.57 -9.49 4.03
N TYR A 78 -3.35 -8.43 4.26
CA TYR A 78 -4.16 -7.80 3.22
C TYR A 78 -4.57 -6.37 3.60
N SER A 79 -4.76 -5.53 2.58
CA SER A 79 -5.34 -4.21 2.74
C SER A 79 -6.87 -4.28 2.83
N SER A 80 -7.52 -3.18 3.17
CA SER A 80 -8.97 -3.08 3.09
C SER A 80 -9.47 -3.36 1.67
N PHE A 81 -10.62 -4.04 1.53
CA PHE A 81 -11.35 -4.07 0.27
C PHE A 81 -12.22 -2.82 0.19
N GLU A 82 -11.82 -1.89 -0.65
CA GLU A 82 -12.38 -0.53 -0.64
C GLU A 82 -12.50 0.06 -2.06
N LYS A 83 -13.25 1.14 -2.18
CA LYS A 83 -13.29 2.01 -3.37
C LYS A 83 -13.30 3.48 -2.96
N HIS A 84 -12.82 4.34 -3.82
CA HIS A 84 -12.77 5.78 -3.64
C HIS A 84 -12.82 6.52 -4.97
N LYS A 85 -13.09 7.83 -4.95
CA LYS A 85 -13.26 8.64 -6.17
C LYS A 85 -11.93 9.02 -6.83
N HIS A 86 -10.82 8.98 -6.09
CA HIS A 86 -9.50 9.26 -6.64
C HIS A 86 -8.87 7.98 -7.21
N GLU A 87 -8.04 8.15 -8.21
CA GLU A 87 -7.17 7.10 -8.75
C GLU A 87 -5.93 6.92 -7.89
N HIS A 88 -5.25 5.79 -8.06
CA HIS A 88 -3.89 5.62 -7.59
C HIS A 88 -3.11 4.57 -8.40
N VAL A 89 -1.80 4.62 -8.29
CA VAL A 89 -0.88 3.67 -8.91
C VAL A 89 -0.20 2.87 -7.82
N ALA A 90 -0.11 1.55 -8.00
CA ALA A 90 0.75 0.71 -7.18
C ALA A 90 1.84 0.08 -8.06
N VAL A 91 3.09 0.12 -7.57
CA VAL A 91 4.27 -0.46 -8.23
C VAL A 91 4.89 -1.47 -7.28
N GLY A 92 4.98 -2.74 -7.68
CA GLY A 92 5.65 -3.79 -6.91
C GLY A 92 7.15 -3.53 -6.83
N ILE A 93 7.74 -3.53 -5.63
CA ILE A 93 9.18 -3.30 -5.46
C ILE A 93 9.87 -4.25 -4.49
N ARG A 94 9.12 -5.16 -3.87
CA ARG A 94 9.64 -6.23 -3.01
C ARG A 94 8.73 -7.45 -3.08
N GLY A 95 9.33 -8.63 -3.32
CA GLY A 95 8.57 -9.87 -3.39
C GLY A 95 7.46 -9.80 -4.42
N LYS A 96 6.35 -10.45 -4.12
CA LYS A 96 5.15 -10.46 -4.96
C LYS A 96 3.87 -10.49 -4.14
N GLY A 97 2.78 -10.00 -4.71
CA GLY A 97 1.47 -9.97 -4.07
C GLY A 97 0.35 -10.15 -5.08
N LYS A 98 -0.87 -10.06 -4.59
CA LYS A 98 -2.06 -10.05 -5.46
C LYS A 98 -2.80 -8.72 -5.32
N VAL A 99 -3.34 -8.24 -6.43
CA VAL A 99 -4.22 -7.08 -6.47
C VAL A 99 -5.54 -7.45 -7.14
N ILE A 100 -6.63 -7.26 -6.43
CA ILE A 100 -7.99 -7.35 -6.96
C ILE A 100 -8.39 -5.96 -7.43
N CYS A 101 -8.82 -5.83 -8.68
CA CYS A 101 -9.34 -4.61 -9.28
C CYS A 101 -10.65 -4.92 -10.00
N GLY A 102 -11.78 -4.48 -9.44
CA GLY A 102 -13.11 -4.85 -9.93
C GLY A 102 -13.34 -6.35 -9.85
N LYS A 103 -13.52 -6.98 -11.00
CA LYS A 103 -13.71 -8.43 -11.13
C LYS A 103 -12.43 -9.21 -11.47
N LYS A 104 -11.30 -8.52 -11.69
CA LYS A 104 -10.03 -9.12 -12.08
C LYS A 104 -9.08 -9.23 -10.89
N CYS A 105 -8.24 -10.25 -10.90
CA CYS A 105 -7.18 -10.45 -9.93
C CYS A 105 -5.85 -10.63 -10.68
N TYR A 106 -4.85 -9.82 -10.32
CA TYR A 106 -3.52 -9.85 -10.91
C TYR A 106 -2.50 -10.25 -9.87
N GLU A 107 -1.45 -10.94 -10.27
CA GLU A 107 -0.22 -11.05 -9.50
C GLU A 107 0.63 -9.82 -9.80
N LEU A 108 1.10 -9.14 -8.78
CA LEU A 108 1.94 -7.95 -8.89
C LEU A 108 3.35 -8.31 -8.43
N ASN A 109 4.26 -8.45 -9.39
CA ASN A 109 5.66 -8.78 -9.18
C ASN A 109 6.54 -7.52 -9.10
N PHE A 110 7.86 -7.71 -9.02
CA PHE A 110 8.82 -6.62 -9.03
C PHE A 110 8.72 -5.79 -10.32
N LEU A 111 8.53 -4.48 -10.18
CA LEU A 111 8.31 -3.47 -11.24
C LEU A 111 6.98 -3.56 -11.98
N ASP A 112 6.16 -4.58 -11.74
CA ASP A 112 4.80 -4.54 -12.25
C ASP A 112 4.05 -3.32 -11.72
N THR A 113 3.27 -2.70 -12.58
CA THR A 113 2.54 -1.49 -12.25
C THR A 113 1.06 -1.67 -12.52
N VAL A 114 0.24 -1.31 -11.55
CA VAL A 114 -1.22 -1.29 -11.70
C VAL A 114 -1.75 0.12 -11.50
N TYR A 115 -2.50 0.61 -12.48
CA TYR A 115 -3.32 1.81 -12.37
C TYR A 115 -4.72 1.40 -11.88
N ILE A 116 -5.14 1.95 -10.77
CA ILE A 116 -6.47 1.72 -10.19
C ILE A 116 -7.31 2.96 -10.44
N ALA A 117 -8.25 2.82 -11.38
CA ALA A 117 -9.15 3.90 -11.79
C ALA A 117 -10.12 4.33 -10.67
N PRO A 118 -10.66 5.55 -10.71
CA PRO A 118 -11.67 6.03 -9.77
C PRO A 118 -12.84 5.05 -9.62
N ASN A 119 -13.33 4.90 -8.38
CA ASN A 119 -14.45 4.04 -8.01
C ASN A 119 -14.27 2.53 -8.26
N THR A 120 -13.10 2.07 -8.67
CA THR A 120 -12.80 0.64 -8.84
C THR A 120 -12.68 -0.01 -7.46
N PRO A 121 -13.49 -1.04 -7.13
CA PRO A 121 -13.28 -1.87 -5.96
C PRO A 121 -11.93 -2.57 -6.04
N HIS A 122 -11.10 -2.46 -4.99
CA HIS A 122 -9.75 -3.03 -5.02
C HIS A 122 -9.26 -3.46 -3.64
N GLN A 123 -8.33 -4.39 -3.64
CA GLN A 123 -7.63 -4.89 -2.47
C GLN A 123 -6.25 -5.41 -2.88
N LEU A 124 -5.23 -5.12 -2.08
CA LEU A 124 -3.93 -5.76 -2.21
C LEU A 124 -3.76 -6.78 -1.08
N SER A 125 -3.14 -7.92 -1.39
CA SER A 125 -2.94 -9.01 -0.43
C SER A 125 -1.64 -9.75 -0.70
N ASN A 126 -1.15 -10.42 0.33
CA ASN A 126 0.04 -11.25 0.25
C ASN A 126 -0.28 -12.71 0.64
N PRO A 127 -0.67 -13.56 -0.31
CA PRO A 127 -0.88 -14.98 -0.07
C PRO A 127 0.41 -15.81 -0.15
N PHE A 128 1.58 -15.17 -0.26
CA PHE A 128 2.89 -15.82 -0.43
C PHE A 128 3.68 -15.78 0.87
N GLU A 129 4.80 -16.53 0.94
CA GLU A 129 5.62 -16.69 2.15
C GLU A 129 6.52 -15.48 2.46
N GLY A 130 6.99 -14.77 1.44
CA GLY A 130 7.84 -13.59 1.59
C GLY A 130 7.06 -12.29 1.75
N PRO A 131 7.63 -11.21 2.29
CA PRO A 131 6.97 -9.91 2.37
C PRO A 131 6.72 -9.33 0.98
N PHE A 132 5.53 -8.76 0.78
CA PHE A 132 5.15 -8.03 -0.43
C PHE A 132 5.19 -6.53 -0.18
N GLY A 133 6.11 -5.84 -0.85
CA GLY A 133 6.27 -4.38 -0.76
C GLY A 133 5.96 -3.68 -2.06
N PHE A 134 5.25 -2.53 -1.98
CA PHE A 134 4.91 -1.74 -3.16
C PHE A 134 4.90 -0.24 -2.85
N PHE A 135 5.22 0.57 -3.85
CA PHE A 135 4.92 1.98 -3.81
C PHE A 135 3.47 2.22 -4.16
N CYS A 136 2.85 3.16 -3.46
CA CYS A 136 1.53 3.68 -3.78
C CYS A 136 1.62 5.19 -3.99
N ILE A 137 1.25 5.63 -5.18
CA ILE A 137 1.17 7.03 -5.57
C ILE A 137 -0.30 7.42 -5.63
N VAL A 138 -0.68 8.49 -4.95
CA VAL A 138 -2.08 8.91 -4.82
C VAL A 138 -2.17 10.43 -4.68
N ASN A 139 -3.26 11.03 -5.12
CA ASN A 139 -3.49 12.47 -4.98
C ASN A 139 -3.38 12.93 -3.52
N ALA A 140 -2.80 14.11 -3.28
CA ALA A 140 -2.71 14.70 -1.96
C ALA A 140 -4.10 15.09 -1.44
N LYS A 141 -4.94 15.66 -2.30
CA LYS A 141 -6.36 15.93 -2.03
C LYS A 141 -7.18 14.74 -2.51
N ARG A 142 -7.76 13.98 -1.58
CA ARG A 142 -8.51 12.77 -1.88
C ARG A 142 -9.66 12.56 -0.91
N ASP A 143 -10.70 11.87 -1.38
CA ASP A 143 -11.83 11.44 -0.56
C ASP A 143 -11.43 10.30 0.40
N LYS A 144 -12.26 10.07 1.41
CA LYS A 144 -12.10 8.91 2.31
C LYS A 144 -12.57 7.65 1.59
N PRO A 145 -11.80 6.54 1.68
CA PRO A 145 -12.23 5.27 1.13
C PRO A 145 -13.55 4.78 1.71
N LYS A 146 -14.38 4.18 0.86
CA LYS A 146 -15.60 3.48 1.25
C LYS A 146 -15.33 1.99 1.28
N MET A 147 -15.51 1.39 2.46
CA MET A 147 -15.37 -0.06 2.65
C MET A 147 -16.49 -0.80 1.91
N ILE A 148 -16.12 -1.91 1.28
CA ILE A 148 -17.06 -2.80 0.62
C ILE A 148 -17.24 -4.03 1.52
N LYS A 149 -18.49 -4.32 1.90
CA LYS A 149 -18.80 -5.49 2.71
C LYS A 149 -18.52 -6.78 1.91
N LYS A 150 -17.86 -7.77 2.54
CA LYS A 150 -17.53 -9.08 1.94
C LYS A 150 -18.74 -9.92 1.44
N GLY A 151 -19.96 -9.41 1.52
CA GLY A 151 -21.18 -10.09 1.04
C GLY A 151 -21.48 -9.94 -0.46
N SER A 152 -20.81 -9.05 -1.17
CA SER A 152 -20.86 -9.00 -2.63
C SER A 152 -19.76 -9.88 -3.20
N ARG A 153 -19.90 -11.21 -3.07
CA ARG A 153 -18.98 -12.19 -3.66
C ARG A 153 -18.83 -11.91 -5.14
N ILE A 154 -17.61 -11.58 -5.54
CA ILE A 154 -17.15 -11.83 -6.89
C ILE A 154 -17.00 -13.35 -6.98
N GLN A 155 -18.06 -14.04 -7.41
CA GLN A 155 -18.00 -15.46 -7.76
C GLN A 155 -17.09 -15.59 -8.98
N GLY A 156 -16.09 -16.48 -8.86
CA GLY A 156 -15.36 -17.03 -9.98
C GLY A 156 -14.10 -16.29 -10.39
N VAL A 157 -13.00 -16.50 -9.67
CA VAL A 157 -11.67 -16.46 -10.28
C VAL A 157 -11.01 -17.82 -10.02
N LYS A 158 -11.43 -18.82 -10.78
CA LYS A 158 -10.56 -19.93 -11.17
C LYS A 158 -9.51 -19.35 -12.11
N GLY A 159 -8.25 -19.69 -11.86
CA GLY A 159 -7.09 -19.16 -12.55
C GLY A 159 -7.27 -19.08 -14.08
N SER A 160 -7.07 -17.92 -14.61
CA SER A 160 -6.80 -17.68 -16.01
C SER A 160 -5.60 -16.74 -16.09
N ARG A 161 -4.48 -17.33 -16.53
CA ARG A 161 -3.40 -16.56 -17.12
C ARG A 161 -3.96 -16.01 -18.43
N GLU A 162 -4.37 -14.76 -18.47
CA GLU A 162 -4.47 -14.02 -19.73
C GLU A 162 -3.22 -13.15 -19.84
N ILE A 163 -2.26 -13.66 -20.60
CA ILE A 163 -1.18 -12.87 -21.18
C ILE A 163 -1.86 -12.09 -22.32
N ILE A 164 -2.03 -10.80 -22.15
CA ILE A 164 -2.28 -9.92 -23.28
C ILE A 164 -0.92 -9.62 -23.88
N GLN A 165 -0.60 -10.30 -24.99
CA GLN A 165 0.42 -9.87 -25.91
C GLN A 165 -0.20 -8.78 -26.79
N GLU A 166 0.36 -7.56 -26.69
CA GLU A 166 0.60 -6.63 -27.79
C GLU A 166 1.67 -5.66 -27.37
#